data_69f726b91c25753ccef013c645043050
#
_entry.id   69f726b91c25753ccef013c645043050
#
_cell.length_a   1.000
_cell.length_b   1.000
_cell.length_c   1.000
_cell.angle_alpha   90.00
_cell.angle_beta   90.00
_cell.angle_gamma   90.00
#
_symmetry.space_group_name_H-M   'P 1'
#
loop_
_entity.id
_entity.type
_entity.pdbx_description
1 polymer ?
#
loop_
_entity_poly.entity_id
_entity_poly.type
_entity_poly.pdbx_seq_one_letter_code
_entity_poly.pdbx_strand_id
1 'polypeptide(L)'
;MGINGYAQKPQNNVGVGMSGYLHSPWPAEDGGPMRLQALPPQCRLALDDGLAPHCTARKTSMTTMTVLGAPGEVYLLTHSAIRSRFGLPTAARVERIDPETLKPLARSPKLPGGPMWPGGMAIHANGDIIVVYGRWIHRLDRECRIKAARQLPEPLAYNSFVVLDNGLIVTKQISDRVPARLSVLDPV
;
A
#
# COMPACT_ATOMS: atom_id res chain seq x y z
N MET A 1 -3.66 -50.44 -17.23
CA MET A 1 -3.93 -49.52 -16.11
C MET A 1 -3.04 -48.32 -16.28
N GLY A 2 -3.58 -47.24 -16.82
CA GLY A 2 -2.83 -46.02 -17.11
C GLY A 2 -2.88 -45.07 -15.90
N ILE A 3 -1.72 -44.66 -15.45
CA ILE A 3 -1.59 -43.64 -14.41
C ILE A 3 -1.58 -42.30 -15.15
N ASN A 4 -2.68 -41.56 -15.04
CA ASN A 4 -2.76 -40.16 -15.53
C ASN A 4 -1.81 -39.27 -14.71
N GLY A 5 -0.66 -38.97 -15.29
CA GLY A 5 0.22 -37.92 -14.81
C GLY A 5 -0.45 -36.57 -15.08
N TYR A 6 -1.01 -35.95 -14.05
CA TYR A 6 -1.33 -34.53 -14.10
C TYR A 6 -0.01 -33.74 -14.14
N ALA A 7 0.34 -33.32 -15.36
CA ALA A 7 1.37 -32.30 -15.51
C ALA A 7 0.87 -31.02 -14.80
N GLN A 8 1.44 -30.72 -13.63
CA GLN A 8 1.24 -29.44 -12.99
C GLN A 8 1.81 -28.37 -13.93
N LYS A 9 0.93 -27.53 -14.47
CA LYS A 9 1.36 -26.28 -15.11
C LYS A 9 2.25 -25.53 -14.12
N PRO A 10 3.37 -24.94 -14.55
CA PRO A 10 4.18 -24.11 -13.69
C PRO A 10 3.28 -23.00 -13.16
N GLN A 11 3.01 -23.00 -11.85
CA GLN A 11 2.40 -21.88 -11.16
C GLN A 11 3.42 -20.76 -11.22
N ASN A 12 3.17 -19.76 -12.04
CA ASN A 12 3.85 -18.49 -11.97
C ASN A 12 3.43 -17.83 -10.66
N ASN A 13 4.08 -18.21 -9.55
CA ASN A 13 3.94 -17.60 -8.25
C ASN A 13 4.67 -16.25 -8.21
N VAL A 14 4.30 -15.35 -9.07
CA VAL A 14 4.55 -13.93 -8.87
C VAL A 14 3.42 -13.43 -7.98
N GLY A 15 3.66 -13.33 -6.68
CA GLY A 15 2.70 -12.98 -5.66
C GLY A 15 1.36 -13.71 -5.79
N VAL A 16 0.85 -14.33 -4.78
CA VAL A 16 -0.51 -14.88 -4.81
C VAL A 16 -1.43 -13.71 -5.11
N GLY A 17 -1.72 -13.51 -6.39
CA GLY A 17 -2.58 -12.43 -6.86
C GLY A 17 -3.98 -12.64 -6.31
N MET A 18 -4.27 -12.05 -5.18
CA MET A 18 -5.65 -11.81 -4.78
C MET A 18 -6.24 -10.89 -5.84
N SER A 19 -7.33 -11.25 -6.44
CA SER A 19 -7.90 -10.57 -7.62
C SER A 19 -8.21 -9.08 -7.40
N GLY A 20 -8.35 -8.64 -6.14
CA GLY A 20 -8.56 -7.24 -5.78
C GLY A 20 -7.31 -6.35 -5.82
N TYR A 21 -6.12 -6.91 -5.83
CA TYR A 21 -4.85 -6.17 -5.84
C TYR A 21 -4.19 -6.19 -7.21
N LEU A 22 -3.38 -5.15 -7.50
CA LEU A 22 -2.52 -5.18 -8.67
C LEU A 22 -1.56 -6.38 -8.56
N HIS A 23 -1.38 -7.07 -9.68
CA HIS A 23 -0.42 -8.17 -9.75
C HIS A 23 1.02 -7.62 -9.74
N SER A 24 1.57 -7.44 -8.55
CA SER A 24 2.93 -6.97 -8.30
C SER A 24 3.55 -7.74 -7.14
N PRO A 25 4.88 -7.68 -6.95
CA PRO A 25 5.54 -8.37 -5.84
C PRO A 25 5.17 -7.84 -4.45
N TRP A 26 4.73 -6.57 -4.36
CA TRP A 26 4.43 -5.91 -3.09
C TRP A 26 3.32 -4.85 -3.22
N PRO A 27 2.08 -5.26 -3.58
CA PRO A 27 1.01 -4.31 -3.89
C PRO A 27 0.40 -3.60 -2.68
N ALA A 28 0.71 -4.04 -1.47
CA ALA A 28 0.12 -3.52 -0.23
C ALA A 28 1.07 -3.71 0.96
N GLU A 29 0.63 -3.24 2.13
CA GLU A 29 1.32 -3.42 3.40
C GLU A 29 1.70 -4.90 3.62
N ASP A 30 2.94 -5.12 4.08
CA ASP A 30 3.49 -6.45 4.37
C ASP A 30 3.43 -7.44 3.20
N GLY A 31 3.45 -6.94 1.97
CA GLY A 31 3.40 -7.75 0.75
C GLY A 31 2.01 -8.15 0.30
N GLY A 32 0.97 -7.69 0.98
CA GLY A 32 -0.43 -7.94 0.63
C GLY A 32 -1.26 -8.49 1.78
N PRO A 33 -2.48 -8.98 1.50
CA PRO A 33 -3.45 -9.35 2.53
C PRO A 33 -3.02 -10.52 3.41
N MET A 34 -2.13 -11.37 2.93
CA MET A 34 -1.58 -12.48 3.71
C MET A 34 -0.49 -12.05 4.70
N ARG A 35 0.01 -10.81 4.59
CA ARG A 35 1.05 -10.22 5.45
C ARG A 35 2.26 -11.14 5.67
N LEU A 36 2.67 -11.84 4.62
CA LEU A 36 3.74 -12.82 4.69
C LEU A 36 5.13 -12.19 4.80
N GLN A 37 5.27 -10.92 4.44
CA GLN A 37 6.56 -10.19 4.41
C GLN A 37 7.65 -10.96 3.65
N ALA A 38 7.23 -11.73 2.64
CA ALA A 38 8.10 -12.57 1.85
C ALA A 38 8.00 -12.18 0.38
N LEU A 39 9.16 -11.95 -0.23
CA LEU A 39 9.24 -11.79 -1.68
C LEU A 39 9.18 -13.16 -2.36
N PRO A 40 8.56 -13.23 -3.55
CA PRO A 40 8.67 -14.42 -4.39
C PRO A 40 10.13 -14.79 -4.65
N PRO A 41 10.46 -16.08 -4.79
CA PRO A 41 11.85 -16.55 -4.95
C PRO A 41 12.64 -15.83 -6.05
N GLN A 42 11.98 -15.48 -7.16
CA GLN A 42 12.57 -14.74 -8.28
C GLN A 42 12.91 -13.29 -7.97
N CYS A 43 12.38 -12.73 -6.89
CA CYS A 43 12.68 -11.37 -6.42
C CYS A 43 13.76 -11.35 -5.33
N ARG A 44 14.33 -12.51 -4.98
CA ARG A 44 15.42 -12.57 -4.00
C ARG A 44 16.71 -12.09 -4.64
N LEU A 45 17.45 -11.28 -3.90
CA LEU A 45 18.80 -10.93 -4.28
C LEU A 45 19.68 -12.17 -4.11
N ALA A 46 20.26 -12.66 -5.20
CA ALA A 46 21.41 -13.54 -5.13
C ALA A 46 22.63 -12.65 -4.84
N LEU A 47 23.01 -12.57 -3.58
CA LEU A 47 24.28 -11.94 -3.21
C LEU A 47 25.36 -13.00 -3.38
N ASP A 48 26.09 -12.95 -4.49
CA ASP A 48 27.30 -13.71 -4.64
C ASP A 48 28.38 -13.18 -3.68
N ASP A 49 29.16 -14.05 -3.13
CA ASP A 49 30.29 -13.69 -2.26
C ASP A 49 31.21 -12.69 -2.99
N GLY A 50 31.30 -11.48 -2.45
CA GLY A 50 32.14 -10.41 -2.97
C GLY A 50 31.42 -9.26 -3.69
N LEU A 51 30.10 -9.33 -3.90
CA LEU A 51 29.31 -8.20 -4.36
C LEU A 51 28.86 -7.34 -3.17
N ALA A 52 29.35 -6.11 -3.10
CA ALA A 52 28.85 -5.12 -2.16
C ALA A 52 27.51 -4.56 -2.69
N PRO A 53 26.44 -4.53 -1.88
CA PRO A 53 25.19 -3.92 -2.29
C PRO A 53 25.40 -2.41 -2.51
N HIS A 54 24.92 -1.91 -3.65
CA HIS A 54 24.85 -0.47 -3.88
C HIS A 54 23.67 0.11 -3.07
N CYS A 55 23.96 1.08 -2.21
CA CYS A 55 22.96 1.73 -1.37
C CYS A 55 22.78 3.19 -1.75
N THR A 56 21.55 3.60 -2.03
CA THR A 56 21.16 4.99 -2.18
C THR A 56 20.26 5.37 -0.98
N ALA A 57 20.49 6.55 -0.40
CA ALA A 57 19.72 7.03 0.73
C ALA A 57 19.17 8.42 0.47
N ARG A 58 17.94 8.68 0.95
CA ARG A 58 17.27 9.97 0.90
C ARG A 58 16.64 10.29 2.24
N LYS A 59 16.77 11.53 2.70
CA LYS A 59 15.98 12.02 3.83
C LYS A 59 14.54 12.24 3.37
N THR A 60 13.58 11.74 4.14
CA THR A 60 12.15 11.93 3.90
C THR A 60 11.46 12.27 5.22
N SER A 61 10.24 12.81 5.15
CA SER A 61 9.34 12.84 6.31
C SER A 61 9.00 11.41 6.72
N MET A 62 8.30 11.25 7.84
CA MET A 62 7.93 9.92 8.32
C MET A 62 7.30 9.09 7.20
N THR A 63 8.00 8.04 6.79
CA THR A 63 7.52 7.07 5.78
C THR A 63 6.99 5.85 6.50
N THR A 64 5.77 5.48 6.21
CA THR A 64 5.13 4.33 6.87
C THR A 64 5.01 3.12 5.99
N MET A 65 4.97 3.33 4.68
CA MET A 65 4.68 2.24 3.76
C MET A 65 5.33 2.48 2.41
N THR A 66 5.81 1.39 1.84
CA THR A 66 6.27 1.32 0.45
C THR A 66 5.47 0.24 -0.26
N VAL A 67 4.96 0.53 -1.43
CA VAL A 67 4.32 -0.46 -2.31
C VAL A 67 4.93 -0.40 -3.70
N LEU A 68 4.89 -1.53 -4.39
CA LEU A 68 5.40 -1.68 -5.74
C LEU A 68 4.23 -1.78 -6.71
N GLY A 69 4.27 -0.96 -7.75
CA GLY A 69 3.33 -1.01 -8.87
C GLY A 69 3.80 -1.93 -9.99
N ALA A 70 3.64 -1.47 -11.22
CA ALA A 70 4.26 -2.11 -12.39
C ALA A 70 5.79 -2.08 -12.26
N PRO A 71 6.53 -2.88 -13.05
CA PRO A 71 7.99 -2.86 -13.02
C PRO A 71 8.57 -1.45 -13.08
N GLY A 72 9.43 -1.11 -12.12
CA GLY A 72 10.03 0.24 -11.98
C GLY A 72 9.15 1.26 -11.23
N GLU A 73 7.96 0.91 -10.78
CA GLU A 73 7.10 1.81 -10.01
C GLU A 73 7.20 1.53 -8.52
N VAL A 74 7.67 2.52 -7.78
CA VAL A 74 7.78 2.49 -6.32
C VAL A 74 7.01 3.67 -5.75
N TYR A 75 6.11 3.39 -4.83
CA TYR A 75 5.30 4.41 -4.15
C TYR A 75 5.59 4.41 -2.66
N LEU A 76 5.74 5.60 -2.09
CA LEU A 76 5.93 5.83 -0.67
C LEU A 76 4.72 6.55 -0.10
N LEU A 77 4.22 6.09 1.03
CA LEU A 77 3.29 6.82 1.87
C LEU A 77 4.07 7.55 2.96
N THR A 78 4.08 8.85 2.90
CA THR A 78 4.68 9.72 3.92
C THR A 78 3.60 10.47 4.68
N HIS A 79 3.86 10.86 5.92
CA HIS A 79 2.86 11.54 6.73
C HIS A 79 3.48 12.47 7.78
N SER A 80 2.63 13.30 8.37
CA SER A 80 3.00 14.23 9.43
C SER A 80 2.28 13.95 10.76
N ALA A 81 2.00 12.67 11.06
CA ALA A 81 1.20 12.26 12.21
C ALA A 81 1.73 12.80 13.56
N ILE A 82 3.04 12.96 13.71
CA ILE A 82 3.65 13.53 14.94
C ILE A 82 3.11 14.92 15.29
N ARG A 83 2.64 15.67 14.29
CA ARG A 83 2.08 17.02 14.50
C ARG A 83 0.82 16.98 15.37
N SER A 84 0.09 15.87 15.40
CA SER A 84 -1.10 15.70 16.25
C SER A 84 -0.78 15.81 17.73
N ARG A 85 0.43 15.44 18.14
CA ARG A 85 0.89 15.60 19.54
C ARG A 85 0.96 17.05 19.98
N PHE A 86 1.04 17.96 19.03
CA PHE A 86 1.09 19.41 19.23
C PHE A 86 -0.22 20.10 18.84
N GLY A 87 -1.31 19.34 18.68
CA GLY A 87 -2.62 19.89 18.27
C GLY A 87 -2.64 20.45 16.83
N LEU A 88 -1.63 20.14 16.01
CA LEU A 88 -1.51 20.66 14.67
C LEU A 88 -2.16 19.71 13.64
N PRO A 89 -2.70 20.24 12.53
CA PRO A 89 -3.24 19.44 11.46
C PRO A 89 -2.22 18.43 10.90
N THR A 90 -2.66 17.22 10.66
CA THR A 90 -1.87 16.16 10.05
C THR A 90 -2.28 15.95 8.60
N ALA A 91 -1.36 15.45 7.80
CA ALA A 91 -1.62 15.09 6.43
C ALA A 91 -0.73 13.90 6.01
N ALA A 92 -1.19 13.14 5.04
CA ALA A 92 -0.37 12.17 4.33
C ALA A 92 -0.02 12.68 2.93
N ARG A 93 0.88 12.00 2.27
CA ARG A 93 1.26 12.24 0.87
C ARG A 93 1.78 10.96 0.26
N VAL A 94 1.38 10.69 -0.97
CA VAL A 94 1.96 9.63 -1.78
C VAL A 94 3.01 10.22 -2.69
N GLU A 95 4.16 9.58 -2.76
CA GLU A 95 5.23 9.92 -3.70
C GLU A 95 5.51 8.69 -4.58
N ARG A 96 5.48 8.85 -5.91
CA ARG A 96 6.12 7.91 -6.82
C ARG A 96 7.58 8.32 -6.93
N ILE A 97 8.48 7.40 -6.72
CA ILE A 97 9.92 7.67 -6.71
C ILE A 97 10.64 6.87 -7.78
N ASP A 98 11.73 7.40 -8.25
CA ASP A 98 12.71 6.69 -9.03
C ASP A 98 13.42 5.66 -8.13
N PRO A 99 13.44 4.36 -8.48
CA PRO A 99 13.99 3.33 -7.61
C PRO A 99 15.52 3.38 -7.46
N GLU A 100 16.23 3.99 -8.39
CA GLU A 100 17.70 4.08 -8.35
C GLU A 100 18.18 5.32 -7.59
N THR A 101 17.56 6.47 -7.89
CA THR A 101 17.98 7.76 -7.33
C THR A 101 17.16 8.19 -6.12
N LEU A 102 16.05 7.51 -5.85
CA LEU A 102 15.03 7.81 -4.83
C LEU A 102 14.41 9.22 -5.00
N LYS A 103 14.63 9.88 -6.12
CA LYS A 103 14.04 11.20 -6.40
C LYS A 103 12.55 11.06 -6.68
N PRO A 104 11.73 11.99 -6.19
CA PRO A 104 10.31 11.98 -6.52
C PRO A 104 10.08 12.24 -8.00
N LEU A 105 9.35 11.35 -8.65
CA LEU A 105 8.86 11.49 -10.03
C LEU A 105 7.47 12.15 -10.05
N ALA A 106 6.64 11.82 -9.07
CA ALA A 106 5.33 12.41 -8.88
C ALA A 106 4.99 12.50 -7.39
N ARG A 107 4.10 13.44 -7.04
CA ARG A 107 3.63 13.65 -5.67
C ARG A 107 2.16 13.99 -5.63
N SER A 108 1.42 13.39 -4.72
CA SER A 108 0.06 13.83 -4.45
C SER A 108 0.04 15.21 -3.79
N PRO A 109 -1.10 15.92 -3.86
CA PRO A 109 -1.42 16.97 -2.90
C PRO A 109 -1.34 16.43 -1.47
N LYS A 110 -1.42 17.33 -0.48
CA LYS A 110 -1.60 16.90 0.92
C LYS A 110 -2.96 16.23 1.04
N LEU A 111 -2.97 14.97 1.47
CA LEU A 111 -4.18 14.22 1.76
C LEU A 111 -4.58 14.54 3.20
N PRO A 112 -5.76 15.10 3.43
CA PRO A 112 -6.22 15.40 4.77
C PRO A 112 -6.25 14.11 5.59
N GLY A 113 -5.91 14.23 6.86
CA GLY A 113 -5.83 13.11 7.77
C GLY A 113 -6.78 13.28 8.94
N GLY A 114 -6.39 12.76 9.99
CA GLY A 114 -7.07 12.81 11.26
C GLY A 114 -6.10 12.42 12.34
N PRO A 115 -6.61 12.02 13.49
CA PRO A 115 -5.73 11.70 14.60
C PRO A 115 -4.74 10.61 14.18
N MET A 116 -3.63 10.78 14.59
CA MET A 116 -2.40 10.11 14.93
C MET A 116 -1.91 8.89 14.14
N TRP A 117 -2.73 8.06 13.50
CA TRP A 117 -2.22 6.80 12.94
C TRP A 117 -1.76 6.93 11.48
N PRO A 118 -0.69 6.22 11.10
CA PRO A 118 -0.04 6.39 9.79
C PRO A 118 -0.86 5.98 8.56
N GLY A 119 -1.97 5.29 8.74
CA GLY A 119 -2.80 4.89 7.60
C GLY A 119 -2.33 3.62 6.88
N GLY A 120 -2.94 3.34 5.76
CA GLY A 120 -2.64 2.22 4.89
C GLY A 120 -2.60 2.65 3.43
N MET A 121 -1.84 1.92 2.61
CA MET A 121 -1.76 2.11 1.17
C MET A 121 -1.72 0.78 0.44
N ALA A 122 -2.44 0.67 -0.66
CA ALA A 122 -2.39 -0.48 -1.56
C ALA A 122 -2.62 -0.04 -2.99
N ILE A 123 -2.24 -0.88 -3.95
CA ILE A 123 -2.57 -0.70 -5.36
C ILE A 123 -3.67 -1.70 -5.70
N HIS A 124 -4.81 -1.16 -6.08
CA HIS A 124 -5.99 -1.91 -6.50
C HIS A 124 -5.76 -2.57 -7.86
N ALA A 125 -6.49 -3.64 -8.17
CA ALA A 125 -6.36 -4.38 -9.43
C ALA A 125 -6.56 -3.51 -10.69
N ASN A 126 -7.34 -2.43 -10.58
CA ASN A 126 -7.53 -1.46 -11.67
C ASN A 126 -6.36 -0.48 -11.86
N GLY A 127 -5.29 -0.60 -11.06
CA GLY A 127 -4.10 0.25 -11.09
C GLY A 127 -4.19 1.53 -10.27
N ASP A 128 -5.32 1.80 -9.62
CA ASP A 128 -5.46 2.96 -8.74
C ASP A 128 -4.78 2.72 -7.38
N ILE A 129 -4.19 3.77 -6.83
CA ILE A 129 -3.59 3.74 -5.50
C ILE A 129 -4.67 4.12 -4.49
N ILE A 130 -4.93 3.24 -3.54
CA ILE A 130 -5.86 3.47 -2.45
C ILE A 130 -5.07 3.86 -1.20
N VAL A 131 -5.47 4.94 -0.55
CA VAL A 131 -4.88 5.41 0.70
C VAL A 131 -5.98 5.64 1.73
N VAL A 132 -5.85 4.99 2.87
CA VAL A 132 -6.67 5.27 4.06
C VAL A 132 -5.78 6.00 5.06
N TYR A 133 -6.14 7.23 5.44
CA TYR A 133 -5.40 8.02 6.40
C TYR A 133 -6.33 8.85 7.29
N GLY A 134 -6.22 8.68 8.59
CA GLY A 134 -7.14 9.30 9.54
C GLY A 134 -8.58 8.89 9.24
N ARG A 135 -9.48 9.85 9.04
CA ARG A 135 -10.88 9.62 8.69
C ARG A 135 -11.17 9.68 7.18
N TRP A 136 -10.17 9.48 6.34
CA TRP A 136 -10.34 9.64 4.91
C TRP A 136 -9.83 8.44 4.13
N ILE A 137 -10.53 8.12 3.04
CA ILE A 137 -10.03 7.27 1.97
C ILE A 137 -9.86 8.10 0.70
N HIS A 138 -8.74 7.90 0.03
CA HIS A 138 -8.40 8.56 -1.22
C HIS A 138 -8.13 7.51 -2.28
N ARG A 139 -8.56 7.79 -3.50
CA ARG A 139 -8.19 7.06 -4.71
C ARG A 139 -7.35 7.96 -5.59
N LEU A 140 -6.15 7.52 -5.95
CA LEU A 140 -5.22 8.25 -6.76
C LEU A 140 -4.88 7.46 -8.02
N ASP A 141 -4.50 8.18 -9.08
CA ASP A 141 -3.92 7.55 -10.26
C ASP A 141 -2.42 7.26 -10.07
N ARG A 142 -1.80 6.65 -11.08
CA ARG A 142 -0.37 6.29 -11.08
C ARG A 142 0.56 7.50 -11.01
N GLU A 143 0.07 8.69 -11.36
CA GLU A 143 0.77 9.97 -11.23
C GLU A 143 0.48 10.68 -9.91
N CYS A 144 -0.08 9.94 -8.93
CA CYS A 144 -0.44 10.43 -7.61
C CYS A 144 -1.49 11.56 -7.61
N ARG A 145 -2.27 11.74 -8.69
CA ARG A 145 -3.37 12.72 -8.74
C ARG A 145 -4.62 12.11 -8.09
N ILE A 146 -5.31 12.90 -7.29
CA ILE A 146 -6.54 12.46 -6.63
C ILE A 146 -7.65 12.28 -7.70
N LYS A 147 -8.18 11.06 -7.80
CA LYS A 147 -9.37 10.73 -8.60
C LYS A 147 -10.64 10.85 -7.78
N ALA A 148 -10.58 10.46 -6.50
CA ALA A 148 -11.70 10.56 -5.57
C ALA A 148 -11.19 10.65 -4.14
N ALA A 149 -11.99 11.23 -3.27
CA ALA A 149 -11.77 11.27 -1.84
C ALA A 149 -13.10 11.19 -1.10
N ARG A 150 -13.14 10.43 -0.02
CA ARG A 150 -14.35 10.26 0.80
C ARG A 150 -13.99 10.26 2.27
N GLN A 151 -14.80 10.94 3.07
CA GLN A 151 -14.74 10.84 4.51
C GLN A 151 -15.41 9.56 4.97
N LEU A 152 -14.73 8.81 5.83
CA LEU A 152 -15.23 7.58 6.41
C LEU A 152 -16.25 7.87 7.52
N PRO A 153 -17.20 6.95 7.77
CA PRO A 153 -18.38 7.22 8.59
C PRO A 153 -18.06 7.70 10.01
N GLU A 154 -17.17 7.00 10.70
CA GLU A 154 -16.89 7.30 12.10
C GLU A 154 -15.86 8.43 12.23
N PRO A 155 -16.02 9.35 13.24
CA PRO A 155 -15.09 10.44 13.48
C PRO A 155 -13.83 9.97 14.23
N LEU A 156 -13.27 8.86 13.80
CA LEU A 156 -12.13 8.17 14.41
C LEU A 156 -11.05 7.90 13.35
N ALA A 157 -9.87 7.56 13.80
CA ALA A 157 -8.81 7.16 12.89
C ALA A 157 -9.09 5.77 12.29
N TYR A 158 -8.89 5.65 10.99
CA TYR A 158 -8.84 4.37 10.28
C TYR A 158 -7.38 4.06 9.97
N ASN A 159 -7.01 2.80 10.08
CA ASN A 159 -5.62 2.41 9.91
C ASN A 159 -5.41 1.65 8.59
N SER A 160 -5.52 0.36 8.66
CA SER A 160 -5.29 -0.51 7.53
C SER A 160 -6.60 -0.88 6.85
N PHE A 161 -6.48 -1.46 5.68
CA PHE A 161 -7.61 -2.01 4.94
C PHE A 161 -7.16 -3.25 4.18
N VAL A 162 -8.13 -4.00 3.69
CA VAL A 162 -7.92 -5.08 2.73
C VAL A 162 -8.79 -4.84 1.51
N VAL A 163 -8.31 -5.26 0.36
CA VAL A 163 -9.10 -5.30 -0.88
C VAL A 163 -9.54 -6.74 -1.09
N LEU A 164 -10.83 -6.94 -1.26
CA LEU A 164 -11.42 -8.25 -1.50
C LEU A 164 -11.26 -8.65 -2.97
N ASP A 165 -11.47 -9.92 -3.27
CA ASP A 165 -11.36 -10.46 -4.63
C ASP A 165 -12.31 -9.80 -5.64
N ASN A 166 -13.44 -9.30 -5.16
CA ASN A 166 -14.40 -8.54 -5.97
C ASN A 166 -14.06 -7.04 -6.08
N GLY A 167 -12.91 -6.61 -5.55
CA GLY A 167 -12.45 -5.22 -5.58
C GLY A 167 -13.00 -4.32 -4.49
N LEU A 168 -13.93 -4.79 -3.64
CA LEU A 168 -14.40 -3.99 -2.51
C LEU A 168 -13.30 -3.81 -1.46
N ILE A 169 -13.33 -2.68 -0.79
CA ILE A 169 -12.37 -2.33 0.25
C ILE A 169 -13.03 -2.48 1.61
N VAL A 170 -12.40 -3.24 2.50
CA VAL A 170 -12.84 -3.38 3.90
C VAL A 170 -11.84 -2.70 4.81
N THR A 171 -12.32 -1.79 5.63
CA THR A 171 -11.51 -1.07 6.62
C THR A 171 -12.25 -0.98 7.96
N LYS A 172 -11.55 -0.59 9.00
CA LYS A 172 -12.12 -0.40 10.34
C LYS A 172 -11.50 0.83 11.01
N GLN A 173 -12.28 1.50 11.86
CA GLN A 173 -11.72 2.51 12.76
C GLN A 173 -10.97 1.86 13.91
N ILE A 174 -10.06 2.63 14.50
CA ILE A 174 -9.30 2.28 15.69
C ILE A 174 -9.81 3.09 16.86
N SER A 175 -10.19 2.44 17.93
CA SER A 175 -10.57 3.08 19.18
C SER A 175 -10.39 2.09 20.34
N ASP A 176 -9.98 2.61 21.47
CA ASP A 176 -9.95 1.96 22.76
C ASP A 176 -11.24 2.22 23.57
N ARG A 177 -12.12 3.10 23.08
CA ARG A 177 -13.31 3.60 23.80
C ARG A 177 -14.62 3.06 23.27
N VAL A 178 -14.66 2.67 22.01
CA VAL A 178 -15.87 2.16 21.35
C VAL A 178 -15.55 0.90 20.55
N PRO A 179 -16.51 -0.02 20.38
CA PRO A 179 -16.31 -1.21 19.56
C PRO A 179 -15.91 -0.84 18.13
N ALA A 180 -14.99 -1.61 17.55
CA ALA A 180 -14.59 -1.45 16.17
C ALA A 180 -15.78 -1.76 15.23
N ARG A 181 -15.94 -0.94 14.20
CA ARG A 181 -16.92 -1.16 13.13
C ARG A 181 -16.19 -1.36 11.82
N LEU A 182 -16.62 -2.34 11.07
CA LEU A 182 -16.16 -2.54 9.70
C LEU A 182 -16.94 -1.63 8.76
N SER A 183 -16.22 -1.05 7.81
CA SER A 183 -16.79 -0.29 6.69
C SER A 183 -16.39 -1.00 5.41
N VAL A 184 -17.36 -1.23 4.53
CA VAL A 184 -17.16 -1.77 3.19
C VAL A 184 -17.38 -0.65 2.19
N LEU A 185 -16.48 -0.50 1.26
CA LEU A 185 -16.45 0.60 0.31
C LEU A 185 -16.25 0.06 -1.10
N ASP A 186 -17.00 0.60 -2.03
CA ASP A 186 -16.77 0.44 -3.46
C ASP A 186 -15.78 1.51 -3.91
N PRO A 187 -14.63 1.16 -4.50
CA PRO A 187 -13.64 2.12 -4.97
C PRO A 187 -14.02 2.80 -6.29
N VAL A 188 -15.10 2.38 -6.96
CA VAL A 188 -15.53 2.93 -8.27
C VAL A 188 -16.41 4.15 -8.12
#